data_8b48387a24a978586e63b483fb829856
#
_entry.id   8b48387a24a978586e63b483fb829856
#
_cell.length_a   1.000
_cell.length_b   1.000
_cell.length_c   1.000
_cell.angle_alpha   90.00
_cell.angle_beta   90.00
_cell.angle_gamma   90.00
#
_symmetry.space_group_name_H-M   'P 1'
#
loop_
_entity.id
_entity.type
_entity.pdbx_description
1 polymer ?
#
loop_
_entity_poly.entity_id
_entity_poly.type
_entity_poly.pdbx_seq_one_letter_code
_entity_poly.pdbx_strand_id
1 'polypeptide(L)'
;MKRLALILPLALLAGLLLVRAQGDKPAAVSVAPHVPASWKAGFASAVVTPEKYIWMAGYAARNKPAEGKAQELHAKALALEDEAGVRQVIVTLDLIGVPQGLRRRVAARLEADHGIPPANLLMNASHTHSGPELRRRPEPPTEEELKNEKVRDAWEYTQGLEEKIVAIAGAAIADLRPARLTWNQARCGFAMNRRRDYTLPEGHPNANKAPNPAGPVDQAVPALRVESPEGEARGVLFGYACHNTCLGFYEWCGDYAGYAQEYLEQHRPGFTAMFVTGCGGDQNPYPRRSGVVPGVSDLELAQQHGRSLANAVEMAMSANPIGVEGPLRSAYEEVSLAYEKAERPPHSYPVQVIKFGDALTLVTLGSEVVVDYSLRIKRELAGPAGVWVAGYSNDYSGYIPSERIQEEGGYEAATGWARRIEEIIVGKVHELHGRLE
;
A
#
# COMPACT_ATOMS: atom_id res chain seq x y z
N MET A 1 -68.24 -30.81 47.53
CA MET A 1 -68.59 -29.40 47.74
C MET A 1 -68.24 -28.66 46.44
N LYS A 2 -69.25 -28.23 45.74
CA LYS A 2 -69.18 -27.61 44.39
C LYS A 2 -68.83 -26.12 44.52
N ARG A 3 -67.82 -25.65 43.77
CA ARG A 3 -67.67 -24.21 43.60
C ARG A 3 -67.88 -23.88 42.10
N LEU A 4 -68.92 -23.05 41.94
CA LEU A 4 -69.42 -22.43 40.71
C LEU A 4 -68.35 -21.44 40.20
N ALA A 5 -68.00 -21.51 38.95
CA ALA A 5 -67.25 -20.44 38.27
C ALA A 5 -68.24 -19.59 37.43
N LEU A 6 -68.18 -18.30 37.68
CA LEU A 6 -68.98 -17.27 37.00
C LEU A 6 -68.19 -16.86 35.71
N ILE A 7 -68.87 -17.01 34.57
CA ILE A 7 -68.33 -16.52 33.27
C ILE A 7 -69.02 -15.16 32.97
N LEU A 8 -68.26 -14.08 32.88
CA LEU A 8 -68.70 -12.79 32.36
C LEU A 8 -68.31 -12.70 30.86
N PRO A 9 -69.22 -12.22 30.00
CA PRO A 9 -68.89 -12.02 28.61
C PRO A 9 -68.25 -10.60 28.43
N LEU A 10 -67.06 -10.54 27.81
CA LEU A 10 -66.44 -9.29 27.38
C LEU A 10 -66.95 -8.92 25.99
N ALA A 11 -67.64 -7.80 25.92
CA ALA A 11 -68.09 -7.19 24.67
C ALA A 11 -66.90 -6.47 24.00
N LEU A 12 -66.50 -6.92 22.81
CA LEU A 12 -65.52 -6.24 21.97
C LEU A 12 -66.23 -5.08 21.24
N LEU A 13 -65.84 -3.86 21.55
CA LEU A 13 -66.13 -2.66 20.75
C LEU A 13 -65.06 -2.50 19.69
N ALA A 14 -65.34 -2.80 18.43
CA ALA A 14 -64.47 -2.54 17.30
C ALA A 14 -64.57 -1.06 16.89
N GLY A 15 -63.61 -0.27 17.33
CA GLY A 15 -63.41 1.10 16.85
C GLY A 15 -62.57 1.10 15.60
N LEU A 16 -63.15 1.36 14.42
CA LEU A 16 -62.46 1.57 13.17
C LEU A 16 -61.72 2.93 13.22
N LEU A 17 -60.43 2.94 13.49
CA LEU A 17 -59.55 4.10 13.25
C LEU A 17 -59.14 4.13 11.78
N LEU A 18 -59.74 5.01 11.00
CA LEU A 18 -59.26 5.38 9.67
C LEU A 18 -57.97 6.20 9.83
N VAL A 19 -56.83 5.55 9.77
CA VAL A 19 -55.56 6.25 9.60
C VAL A 19 -55.45 6.69 8.14
N ARG A 20 -55.64 7.98 7.92
CA ARG A 20 -55.32 8.62 6.65
C ARG A 20 -53.79 8.58 6.46
N ALA A 21 -53.33 7.72 5.57
CA ALA A 21 -51.95 7.74 5.11
C ALA A 21 -51.73 9.07 4.37
N GLN A 22 -51.09 10.04 5.03
CA GLN A 22 -50.43 11.14 4.34
C GLN A 22 -49.28 10.52 3.58
N GLY A 23 -49.34 10.54 2.25
CA GLY A 23 -48.25 10.12 1.38
C GLY A 23 -47.07 11.05 1.65
N ASP A 24 -46.05 10.52 2.36
CA ASP A 24 -44.76 11.16 2.40
C ASP A 24 -44.24 11.24 0.96
N LYS A 25 -44.10 12.48 0.48
CA LYS A 25 -43.30 12.71 -0.73
C LYS A 25 -41.93 12.09 -0.51
N PRO A 26 -41.40 11.31 -1.47
CA PRO A 26 -40.05 10.82 -1.33
C PRO A 26 -39.15 12.03 -1.05
N ALA A 27 -38.36 11.95 0.02
CA ALA A 27 -37.37 12.95 0.36
C ALA A 27 -36.52 13.19 -0.89
N ALA A 28 -36.42 14.44 -1.30
CA ALA A 28 -35.57 14.82 -2.40
C ALA A 28 -34.16 14.27 -2.08
N VAL A 29 -33.66 13.38 -2.92
CA VAL A 29 -32.27 12.93 -2.85
C VAL A 29 -31.45 14.20 -2.92
N SER A 30 -30.82 14.56 -1.80
CA SER A 30 -29.88 15.66 -1.74
C SER A 30 -28.78 15.34 -2.76
N VAL A 31 -28.84 15.95 -3.92
CA VAL A 31 -27.73 15.94 -4.87
C VAL A 31 -26.60 16.64 -4.14
N ALA A 32 -25.57 15.89 -3.77
CA ALA A 32 -24.36 16.46 -3.20
C ALA A 32 -23.90 17.64 -4.07
N PRO A 33 -23.42 18.74 -3.48
CA PRO A 33 -22.98 19.90 -4.26
C PRO A 33 -22.01 19.44 -5.34
N HIS A 34 -22.23 19.88 -6.56
CA HIS A 34 -21.40 19.55 -7.72
C HIS A 34 -20.02 20.16 -7.50
N VAL A 35 -19.10 19.36 -6.95
CA VAL A 35 -17.68 19.75 -6.84
C VAL A 35 -17.12 19.74 -8.27
N PRO A 36 -16.56 20.85 -8.75
CA PRO A 36 -15.93 20.87 -10.09
C PRO A 36 -14.87 19.79 -10.21
N ALA A 37 -14.70 19.24 -11.40
CA ALA A 37 -13.59 18.34 -11.69
C ALA A 37 -12.31 19.16 -11.80
N SER A 38 -11.56 19.31 -10.71
CA SER A 38 -10.30 20.04 -10.64
C SER A 38 -9.09 19.20 -11.03
N TRP A 39 -9.32 17.95 -11.43
CA TRP A 39 -8.27 16.99 -11.81
C TRP A 39 -8.57 16.34 -13.15
N LYS A 40 -7.50 15.80 -13.75
CA LYS A 40 -7.64 14.69 -14.71
C LYS A 40 -6.93 13.48 -14.12
N ALA A 41 -7.48 12.31 -14.38
CA ALA A 41 -6.91 11.04 -13.96
C ALA A 41 -7.01 10.00 -15.07
N GLY A 42 -6.00 9.15 -15.20
CA GLY A 42 -5.96 8.04 -16.12
C GLY A 42 -5.32 6.81 -15.49
N PHE A 43 -5.78 5.63 -15.86
CA PHE A 43 -5.32 4.35 -15.35
C PHE A 43 -4.84 3.45 -16.48
N ALA A 44 -3.81 2.64 -16.18
CA ALA A 44 -3.42 1.52 -17.01
C ALA A 44 -2.84 0.40 -16.16
N SER A 45 -2.91 -0.83 -16.64
CA SER A 45 -2.35 -1.99 -15.97
C SER A 45 -1.76 -2.99 -16.95
N ALA A 46 -0.80 -3.79 -16.47
CA ALA A 46 -0.25 -4.91 -17.21
C ALA A 46 0.00 -6.09 -16.27
N VAL A 47 -0.17 -7.30 -16.80
CA VAL A 47 0.30 -8.52 -16.14
C VAL A 47 1.82 -8.57 -16.21
N VAL A 48 2.44 -8.74 -15.03
CA VAL A 48 3.89 -8.86 -14.88
C VAL A 48 4.32 -10.22 -14.32
N THR A 49 3.38 -11.17 -14.24
CA THR A 49 3.71 -12.58 -13.95
C THR A 49 4.73 -13.08 -14.97
N PRO A 50 5.84 -13.70 -14.54
CA PRO A 50 6.80 -14.30 -15.46
C PRO A 50 6.16 -15.41 -16.30
N GLU A 51 6.47 -15.45 -17.58
CA GLU A 51 6.05 -16.54 -18.48
C GLU A 51 6.72 -17.88 -18.15
N LYS A 52 7.94 -17.81 -17.57
CA LYS A 52 8.72 -18.94 -17.11
C LYS A 52 8.70 -19.04 -15.60
N TYR A 53 8.81 -20.23 -15.06
CA TYR A 53 9.03 -20.44 -13.63
C TYR A 53 10.49 -20.17 -13.29
N ILE A 54 10.78 -18.94 -12.86
CA ILE A 54 12.08 -18.46 -12.42
C ILE A 54 12.16 -18.41 -10.88
N TRP A 55 13.33 -18.03 -10.34
CA TRP A 55 13.53 -17.91 -8.90
C TRP A 55 12.64 -16.85 -8.28
N MET A 56 12.11 -17.18 -7.10
CA MET A 56 11.22 -16.31 -6.32
C MET A 56 12.00 -15.51 -5.27
N ALA A 57 11.58 -14.29 -5.04
CA ALA A 57 12.14 -13.40 -4.02
C ALA A 57 11.55 -13.63 -2.61
N GLY A 58 12.15 -13.02 -1.59
CA GLY A 58 11.61 -12.82 -0.25
C GLY A 58 12.07 -13.82 0.81
N TYR A 59 12.22 -15.11 0.49
CA TYR A 59 12.64 -16.10 1.48
C TYR A 59 13.99 -16.72 1.12
N ALA A 60 15.00 -16.49 1.98
CA ALA A 60 16.35 -17.04 1.77
C ALA A 60 16.42 -18.58 1.78
N ALA A 61 15.45 -19.24 2.42
CA ALA A 61 15.38 -20.70 2.49
C ALA A 61 14.87 -21.36 1.19
N ARG A 62 14.43 -20.59 0.19
CA ARG A 62 13.99 -21.14 -1.10
C ARG A 62 15.16 -21.79 -1.85
N ASN A 63 14.94 -23.01 -2.31
CA ASN A 63 15.95 -23.86 -2.95
C ASN A 63 15.60 -24.29 -4.37
N LYS A 64 14.49 -23.79 -4.93
CA LYS A 64 14.02 -24.06 -6.29
C LYS A 64 13.25 -22.86 -6.87
N PRO A 65 13.07 -22.79 -8.21
CA PRO A 65 12.18 -21.81 -8.85
C PRO A 65 10.71 -21.99 -8.46
N ALA A 66 9.86 -21.08 -8.93
CA ALA A 66 8.39 -21.24 -8.86
C ALA A 66 7.94 -22.51 -9.58
N GLU A 67 6.78 -23.03 -9.20
CA GLU A 67 6.20 -24.28 -9.75
C GLU A 67 4.77 -24.06 -10.25
N GLY A 68 4.18 -22.89 -10.00
CA GLY A 68 2.80 -22.62 -10.33
C GLY A 68 2.43 -21.15 -10.19
N LYS A 69 1.14 -20.89 -10.34
CA LYS A 69 0.53 -19.59 -10.22
C LYS A 69 -0.82 -19.72 -9.53
N ALA A 70 -0.97 -19.09 -8.38
CA ALA A 70 -2.24 -18.98 -7.67
C ALA A 70 -3.00 -17.70 -8.06
N GLN A 71 -2.26 -16.63 -8.44
CA GLN A 71 -2.82 -15.36 -8.87
C GLN A 71 -1.86 -14.66 -9.84
N GLU A 72 -2.39 -13.85 -10.78
CA GLU A 72 -1.54 -12.99 -11.61
C GLU A 72 -0.91 -11.88 -10.77
N LEU A 73 0.32 -11.50 -11.14
CA LEU A 73 1.00 -10.32 -10.62
C LEU A 73 0.78 -9.16 -11.58
N HIS A 74 0.52 -7.98 -11.04
CA HIS A 74 0.23 -6.80 -11.83
C HIS A 74 1.23 -5.65 -11.56
N ALA A 75 1.46 -4.87 -12.61
CA ALA A 75 1.92 -3.50 -12.51
C ALA A 75 0.74 -2.61 -12.90
N LYS A 76 0.45 -1.58 -12.08
CA LYS A 76 -0.65 -0.65 -12.32
C LYS A 76 -0.13 0.78 -12.24
N ALA A 77 -0.60 1.65 -13.13
CA ALA A 77 -0.23 3.06 -13.18
C ALA A 77 -1.46 3.95 -13.03
N LEU A 78 -1.32 5.00 -12.23
CA LEU A 78 -2.24 6.13 -12.10
C LEU A 78 -1.50 7.39 -12.53
N ALA A 79 -1.97 8.07 -13.55
CA ALA A 79 -1.57 9.41 -13.90
C ALA A 79 -2.60 10.41 -13.37
N LEU A 80 -2.13 11.47 -12.71
CA LEU A 80 -2.93 12.59 -12.25
C LEU A 80 -2.40 13.88 -12.87
N GLU A 81 -3.29 14.79 -13.24
CA GLU A 81 -2.96 16.14 -13.73
C GLU A 81 -3.86 17.16 -13.03
N ASP A 82 -3.28 18.19 -12.44
CA ASP A 82 -4.02 19.29 -11.83
C ASP A 82 -4.45 20.34 -12.87
N GLU A 83 -5.15 21.39 -12.43
CA GLU A 83 -5.62 22.48 -13.31
C GLU A 83 -4.48 23.28 -13.95
N ALA A 84 -3.29 23.30 -13.33
CA ALA A 84 -2.10 23.96 -13.87
C ALA A 84 -1.35 23.09 -14.89
N GLY A 85 -1.78 21.83 -15.09
CA GLY A 85 -1.12 20.87 -15.96
C GLY A 85 0.08 20.18 -15.33
N VAL A 86 0.25 20.29 -14.00
CA VAL A 86 1.28 19.53 -13.28
C VAL A 86 0.82 18.07 -13.19
N ARG A 87 1.72 17.15 -13.57
CA ARG A 87 1.41 15.70 -13.62
C ARG A 87 2.18 14.92 -12.56
N GLN A 88 1.52 13.94 -11.99
CA GLN A 88 2.10 12.90 -11.12
C GLN A 88 1.81 11.54 -11.71
N VAL A 89 2.81 10.67 -11.78
CA VAL A 89 2.65 9.25 -12.13
C VAL A 89 2.94 8.41 -10.89
N ILE A 90 2.01 7.52 -10.54
CA ILE A 90 2.14 6.57 -9.44
C ILE A 90 2.07 5.17 -10.04
N VAL A 91 3.09 4.36 -9.81
CA VAL A 91 3.15 2.96 -10.26
C VAL A 91 3.18 2.05 -9.04
N THR A 92 2.25 1.09 -8.98
CA THR A 92 2.26 0.03 -7.96
C THR A 92 2.57 -1.32 -8.59
N LEU A 93 3.35 -2.13 -7.88
CA LEU A 93 3.90 -3.39 -8.38
C LEU A 93 3.60 -4.53 -7.40
N ASP A 94 3.02 -5.63 -7.86
CA ASP A 94 2.90 -6.86 -7.06
C ASP A 94 4.23 -7.62 -7.04
N LEU A 95 5.27 -6.98 -6.51
CA LEU A 95 6.65 -7.45 -6.45
C LEU A 95 7.26 -7.21 -5.08
N ILE A 96 8.46 -7.77 -4.87
CA ILE A 96 9.19 -7.68 -3.59
C ILE A 96 9.72 -6.27 -3.28
N GLY A 97 9.99 -5.46 -4.28
CA GLY A 97 10.57 -4.13 -4.10
C GLY A 97 10.79 -3.40 -5.42
N VAL A 98 11.27 -2.17 -5.33
CA VAL A 98 11.60 -1.31 -6.48
C VAL A 98 13.12 -1.06 -6.49
N PRO A 99 13.93 -1.84 -7.23
CA PRO A 99 15.36 -1.55 -7.33
C PRO A 99 15.63 -0.13 -7.85
N GLN A 100 16.56 0.59 -7.23
CA GLN A 100 16.89 1.97 -7.63
C GLN A 100 17.29 2.10 -9.11
N GLY A 101 18.04 1.14 -9.62
CA GLY A 101 18.45 1.12 -11.03
C GLY A 101 17.23 1.08 -11.96
N LEU A 102 16.24 0.25 -11.66
CA LEU A 102 14.97 0.21 -12.39
C LEU A 102 14.25 1.56 -12.31
N ARG A 103 14.07 2.10 -11.10
CA ARG A 103 13.40 3.39 -10.90
C ARG A 103 14.07 4.52 -11.67
N ARG A 104 15.40 4.61 -11.65
CA ARG A 104 16.15 5.66 -12.36
C ARG A 104 15.99 5.57 -13.88
N ARG A 105 16.02 4.35 -14.46
CA ARG A 105 15.82 4.17 -15.90
C ARG A 105 14.37 4.48 -16.32
N VAL A 106 13.37 4.03 -15.57
CA VAL A 106 11.97 4.38 -15.82
C VAL A 106 11.77 5.91 -15.73
N ALA A 107 12.32 6.57 -14.69
CA ALA A 107 12.21 8.02 -14.52
C ALA A 107 12.82 8.79 -15.71
N ALA A 108 14.02 8.39 -16.16
CA ALA A 108 14.67 9.02 -17.31
C ALA A 108 13.85 8.89 -18.60
N ARG A 109 13.23 7.73 -18.83
CA ARG A 109 12.36 7.51 -19.99
C ARG A 109 11.07 8.33 -19.92
N LEU A 110 10.41 8.38 -18.74
CA LEU A 110 9.18 9.16 -18.57
C LEU A 110 9.45 10.68 -18.67
N GLU A 111 10.63 11.14 -18.23
CA GLU A 111 11.03 12.52 -18.42
C GLU A 111 11.25 12.84 -19.91
N ALA A 112 11.97 11.98 -20.63
CA ALA A 112 12.26 12.16 -22.05
C ALA A 112 11.00 12.05 -22.94
N ASP A 113 10.14 11.06 -22.68
CA ASP A 113 9.02 10.72 -23.56
C ASP A 113 7.73 11.51 -23.22
N HIS A 114 7.54 11.90 -21.96
CA HIS A 114 6.30 12.49 -21.46
C HIS A 114 6.48 13.78 -20.65
N GLY A 115 7.71 14.23 -20.42
CA GLY A 115 8.00 15.43 -19.61
C GLY A 115 7.66 15.28 -18.13
N ILE A 116 7.67 14.05 -17.59
CA ILE A 116 7.42 13.78 -16.18
C ILE A 116 8.73 13.91 -15.39
N PRO A 117 8.91 14.95 -14.58
CA PRO A 117 10.13 15.10 -13.78
C PRO A 117 10.30 13.89 -12.83
N PRO A 118 11.53 13.50 -12.49
CA PRO A 118 11.77 12.41 -11.53
C PRO A 118 11.08 12.61 -10.18
N ALA A 119 10.88 13.84 -9.71
CA ALA A 119 10.13 14.14 -8.50
C ALA A 119 8.62 13.79 -8.62
N ASN A 120 8.11 13.68 -9.83
CA ASN A 120 6.70 13.39 -10.11
C ASN A 120 6.47 11.92 -10.51
N LEU A 121 7.43 11.04 -10.23
CA LEU A 121 7.28 9.58 -10.34
C LEU A 121 7.38 8.95 -8.96
N LEU A 122 6.33 8.27 -8.54
CA LEU A 122 6.34 7.34 -7.40
C LEU A 122 6.24 5.91 -7.92
N MET A 123 7.13 5.04 -7.49
CA MET A 123 7.02 3.59 -7.68
C MET A 123 6.99 2.91 -6.31
N ASN A 124 5.98 2.09 -6.05
CA ASN A 124 5.81 1.36 -4.80
C ASN A 124 5.60 -0.13 -5.07
N ALA A 125 6.13 -0.99 -4.22
CA ALA A 125 5.93 -2.43 -4.33
C ALA A 125 5.08 -2.96 -3.17
N SER A 126 4.20 -3.92 -3.46
CA SER A 126 3.37 -4.58 -2.45
C SER A 126 4.17 -5.42 -1.46
N HIS A 127 5.43 -5.69 -1.78
CA HIS A 127 6.32 -6.55 -1.03
C HIS A 127 5.83 -8.00 -0.91
N THR A 128 5.12 -8.50 -1.93
CA THR A 128 4.79 -9.92 -1.96
C THR A 128 6.05 -10.77 -1.97
N HIS A 129 6.09 -11.78 -1.11
CA HIS A 129 7.15 -12.80 -1.12
C HIS A 129 6.85 -13.94 -2.11
N SER A 130 5.82 -13.80 -2.94
CA SER A 130 5.42 -14.77 -3.95
C SER A 130 5.55 -14.21 -5.37
N GLY A 131 6.49 -13.29 -5.57
CA GLY A 131 6.91 -12.73 -6.85
C GLY A 131 8.31 -13.18 -7.27
N PRO A 132 8.74 -12.83 -8.49
CA PRO A 132 10.05 -13.17 -9.03
C PRO A 132 11.20 -12.39 -8.37
N GLU A 133 12.39 -12.96 -8.41
CA GLU A 133 13.62 -12.25 -8.06
C GLU A 133 13.92 -11.14 -9.09
N LEU A 134 14.41 -9.99 -8.59
CA LEU A 134 14.76 -8.82 -9.39
C LEU A 134 16.27 -8.55 -9.35
N ARG A 135 16.82 -7.94 -10.39
CA ARG A 135 18.17 -7.39 -10.36
C ARG A 135 18.21 -6.18 -9.43
N ARG A 136 18.84 -6.34 -8.24
CA ARG A 136 18.92 -5.28 -7.22
C ARG A 136 20.03 -4.26 -7.50
N ARG A 137 21.16 -4.72 -8.07
CA ARG A 137 22.28 -3.83 -8.41
C ARG A 137 21.90 -2.91 -9.56
N PRO A 138 22.25 -1.62 -9.51
CA PRO A 138 21.90 -0.67 -10.57
C PRO A 138 22.65 -0.97 -11.88
N GLU A 139 23.86 -1.52 -11.82
CA GLU A 139 24.67 -1.84 -12.98
C GLU A 139 24.18 -3.14 -13.65
N PRO A 140 24.27 -3.23 -14.99
CA PRO A 140 24.04 -4.49 -15.69
C PRO A 140 24.97 -5.59 -15.16
N PRO A 141 24.53 -6.87 -15.19
CA PRO A 141 25.40 -7.97 -14.82
C PRO A 141 26.56 -8.13 -15.82
N THR A 142 27.72 -8.55 -15.33
CA THR A 142 28.87 -8.91 -16.18
C THR A 142 28.57 -10.23 -16.91
N GLU A 143 29.34 -10.52 -17.97
CA GLU A 143 29.23 -11.80 -18.69
C GLU A 143 29.42 -13.02 -17.76
N GLU A 144 30.32 -12.89 -16.78
CA GLU A 144 30.55 -13.95 -15.79
C GLU A 144 29.36 -14.15 -14.86
N GLU A 145 28.75 -13.05 -14.37
CA GLU A 145 27.53 -13.12 -13.56
C GLU A 145 26.37 -13.74 -14.35
N LEU A 146 26.26 -13.48 -15.66
CA LEU A 146 25.19 -14.03 -16.53
C LEU A 146 25.28 -15.55 -16.75
N LYS A 147 26.41 -16.19 -16.43
CA LYS A 147 26.53 -17.65 -16.42
C LYS A 147 25.69 -18.29 -15.32
N ASN A 148 25.40 -17.53 -14.26
CA ASN A 148 24.46 -17.95 -13.21
C ASN A 148 23.02 -17.74 -13.70
N GLU A 149 22.28 -18.82 -13.86
CA GLU A 149 20.90 -18.81 -14.32
C GLU A 149 20.00 -17.86 -13.51
N LYS A 150 20.10 -17.89 -12.17
CA LYS A 150 19.33 -17.02 -11.28
C LYS A 150 19.58 -15.53 -11.57
N VAL A 151 20.81 -15.15 -11.82
CA VAL A 151 21.18 -13.76 -12.13
C VAL A 151 20.67 -13.37 -13.52
N ARG A 152 20.83 -14.27 -14.50
CA ARG A 152 20.35 -14.06 -15.88
C ARG A 152 18.84 -13.90 -15.93
N ASP A 153 18.08 -14.81 -15.30
CA ASP A 153 16.61 -14.77 -15.28
C ASP A 153 16.09 -13.50 -14.57
N ALA A 154 16.68 -13.14 -13.43
CA ALA A 154 16.33 -11.91 -12.71
C ALA A 154 16.64 -10.65 -13.55
N TRP A 155 17.72 -10.66 -14.33
CA TRP A 155 18.09 -9.55 -15.21
C TRP A 155 17.11 -9.44 -16.39
N GLU A 156 16.89 -10.52 -17.12
CA GLU A 156 15.97 -10.59 -18.26
C GLU A 156 14.56 -10.16 -17.85
N TYR A 157 14.08 -10.67 -16.71
CA TYR A 157 12.79 -10.28 -16.17
C TYR A 157 12.74 -8.78 -15.82
N THR A 158 13.79 -8.25 -15.17
CA THR A 158 13.83 -6.83 -14.77
C THR A 158 13.82 -5.90 -16.00
N GLN A 159 14.50 -6.29 -17.10
CA GLN A 159 14.45 -5.53 -18.36
C GLN A 159 13.04 -5.55 -18.99
N GLY A 160 12.40 -6.69 -19.08
CA GLY A 160 11.04 -6.82 -19.60
C GLY A 160 10.01 -6.06 -18.72
N LEU A 161 10.23 -6.05 -17.40
CA LEU A 161 9.43 -5.29 -16.46
C LEU A 161 9.55 -3.77 -16.69
N GLU A 162 10.76 -3.25 -16.94
CA GLU A 162 11.00 -1.85 -17.26
C GLU A 162 10.16 -1.39 -18.46
N GLU A 163 10.17 -2.17 -19.56
CA GLU A 163 9.38 -1.87 -20.75
C GLU A 163 7.87 -1.83 -20.44
N LYS A 164 7.37 -2.78 -19.67
CA LYS A 164 5.96 -2.82 -19.26
C LYS A 164 5.59 -1.62 -18.38
N ILE A 165 6.45 -1.22 -17.44
CA ILE A 165 6.19 -0.07 -16.56
C ILE A 165 6.12 1.23 -17.38
N VAL A 166 7.07 1.45 -18.28
CA VAL A 166 7.06 2.64 -19.16
C VAL A 166 5.81 2.66 -20.04
N ALA A 167 5.44 1.52 -20.61
CA ALA A 167 4.26 1.40 -21.44
C ALA A 167 2.96 1.73 -20.69
N ILE A 168 2.75 1.18 -19.47
CA ILE A 168 1.53 1.48 -18.70
C ILE A 168 1.53 2.90 -18.16
N ALA A 169 2.68 3.48 -17.81
CA ALA A 169 2.77 4.88 -17.42
C ALA A 169 2.36 5.81 -18.57
N GLY A 170 2.87 5.57 -19.78
CA GLY A 170 2.46 6.29 -20.99
C GLY A 170 0.98 6.10 -21.31
N ALA A 171 0.44 4.89 -21.18
CA ALA A 171 -0.97 4.60 -21.39
C ALA A 171 -1.87 5.31 -20.36
N ALA A 172 -1.47 5.36 -19.08
CA ALA A 172 -2.20 6.09 -18.04
C ALA A 172 -2.19 7.61 -18.32
N ILE A 173 -1.07 8.16 -18.80
CA ILE A 173 -0.99 9.58 -19.23
C ILE A 173 -1.93 9.83 -20.43
N ALA A 174 -2.00 8.92 -21.38
CA ALA A 174 -2.89 9.04 -22.54
C ALA A 174 -4.39 8.88 -22.17
N ASP A 175 -4.71 8.18 -21.05
CA ASP A 175 -6.07 8.01 -20.52
C ASP A 175 -6.53 9.17 -19.63
N LEU A 176 -5.78 10.26 -19.48
CA LEU A 176 -6.15 11.39 -18.65
C LEU A 176 -7.51 11.98 -19.07
N ARG A 177 -8.50 11.88 -18.18
CA ARG A 177 -9.86 12.38 -18.35
C ARG A 177 -10.28 13.17 -17.12
N PRO A 178 -11.22 14.13 -17.23
CA PRO A 178 -11.72 14.89 -16.09
C PRO A 178 -12.11 13.97 -14.93
N ALA A 179 -11.68 14.34 -13.73
CA ALA A 179 -11.86 13.55 -12.53
C ALA A 179 -12.05 14.41 -11.28
N ARG A 180 -12.67 13.83 -10.26
CA ARG A 180 -12.67 14.31 -8.89
C ARG A 180 -11.87 13.36 -8.04
N LEU A 181 -11.16 13.91 -7.07
CA LEU A 181 -10.43 13.14 -6.07
C LEU A 181 -11.10 13.33 -4.72
N THR A 182 -11.21 12.24 -3.97
CA THR A 182 -11.64 12.26 -2.57
C THR A 182 -10.70 11.40 -1.73
N TRP A 183 -10.48 11.83 -0.50
CA TRP A 183 -9.59 11.18 0.44
C TRP A 183 -10.31 10.85 1.73
N ASN A 184 -9.98 9.70 2.31
CA ASN A 184 -10.34 9.33 3.66
C ASN A 184 -9.44 8.17 4.14
N GLN A 185 -9.64 7.73 5.38
CA GLN A 185 -8.99 6.53 5.92
C GLN A 185 -9.93 5.73 6.82
N ALA A 186 -9.75 4.42 6.81
CA ALA A 186 -10.36 3.46 7.73
C ALA A 186 -9.28 2.76 8.54
N ARG A 187 -9.62 1.65 9.19
CA ARG A 187 -8.68 0.77 9.92
C ARG A 187 -8.91 -0.69 9.57
N CYS A 188 -7.80 -1.44 9.53
CA CYS A 188 -7.81 -2.89 9.40
C CYS A 188 -6.88 -3.51 10.45
N GLY A 189 -7.32 -4.54 11.15
CA GLY A 189 -6.71 -4.98 12.40
C GLY A 189 -5.77 -6.19 12.30
N PHE A 190 -5.47 -6.73 11.10
CA PHE A 190 -4.64 -7.94 11.01
C PHE A 190 -3.12 -7.68 11.05
N ALA A 191 -2.64 -6.46 10.83
CA ALA A 191 -1.23 -6.12 11.01
C ALA A 191 -0.88 -6.11 12.49
N MET A 192 0.19 -6.82 12.86
CA MET A 192 0.70 -6.92 14.23
C MET A 192 2.22 -6.80 14.21
N ASN A 193 2.78 -6.15 15.23
CA ASN A 193 4.22 -6.09 15.40
C ASN A 193 4.80 -7.51 15.60
N ARG A 194 5.93 -7.80 14.95
CA ARG A 194 6.56 -9.13 14.97
C ARG A 194 7.82 -9.21 15.82
N ARG A 195 8.26 -8.07 16.36
CA ARG A 195 9.47 -8.01 17.16
C ARG A 195 9.27 -8.60 18.54
N ARG A 196 10.37 -8.95 19.20
CA ARG A 196 10.37 -9.30 20.61
C ARG A 196 9.68 -8.22 21.45
N ASP A 197 8.97 -8.60 22.47
CA ASP A 197 8.48 -7.67 23.49
C ASP A 197 9.63 -7.32 24.46
N TYR A 198 10.26 -6.19 24.23
CA TYR A 198 11.38 -5.69 25.02
C TYR A 198 10.95 -5.09 26.38
N THR A 199 9.65 -4.97 26.65
CA THR A 199 9.13 -4.58 27.96
C THR A 199 9.17 -5.74 28.95
N LEU A 200 9.29 -6.97 28.44
CA LEU A 200 9.41 -8.18 29.26
C LEU A 200 10.87 -8.53 29.53
N PRO A 201 11.19 -9.07 30.73
CA PRO A 201 12.55 -9.48 31.09
C PRO A 201 13.15 -10.46 30.08
N GLU A 202 14.47 -10.47 29.99
CA GLU A 202 15.18 -11.46 29.19
C GLU A 202 14.88 -12.88 29.70
N GLY A 203 14.61 -13.80 28.76
CA GLY A 203 14.21 -15.17 29.08
C GLY A 203 12.74 -15.34 29.44
N HIS A 204 11.94 -14.28 29.50
CA HIS A 204 10.50 -14.42 29.72
C HIS A 204 9.84 -15.24 28.60
N PRO A 205 8.99 -16.25 28.90
CA PRO A 205 8.47 -17.19 27.90
C PRO A 205 7.62 -16.55 26.79
N ASN A 206 7.10 -15.36 27.03
CA ASN A 206 6.30 -14.62 26.06
C ASN A 206 7.09 -13.54 25.30
N ALA A 207 8.32 -13.20 25.72
CA ALA A 207 9.08 -12.10 25.12
C ALA A 207 9.34 -12.28 23.61
N ASN A 208 9.57 -13.52 23.15
CA ASN A 208 9.87 -13.84 21.77
C ASN A 208 8.66 -14.43 21.01
N LYS A 209 7.45 -14.32 21.55
CA LYS A 209 6.25 -14.82 20.88
C LYS A 209 5.67 -13.75 19.97
N ALA A 210 5.72 -13.99 18.66
CA ALA A 210 4.96 -13.22 17.69
C ALA A 210 3.50 -13.74 17.63
N PRO A 211 2.51 -12.88 17.45
CA PRO A 211 2.63 -11.43 17.37
C PRO A 211 2.93 -10.79 18.73
N ASN A 212 3.52 -9.59 18.70
CA ASN A 212 3.71 -8.77 19.89
C ASN A 212 2.59 -7.72 19.99
N PRO A 213 1.55 -7.93 20.81
CA PRO A 213 0.42 -7.00 20.91
C PRO A 213 0.78 -5.67 21.61
N ALA A 214 1.91 -5.62 22.32
CA ALA A 214 2.42 -4.40 22.97
C ALA A 214 3.29 -3.55 22.04
N GLY A 215 3.75 -4.11 20.92
CA GLY A 215 4.59 -3.40 19.95
C GLY A 215 3.80 -2.35 19.15
N PRO A 216 4.48 -1.31 18.68
CA PRO A 216 3.85 -0.28 17.85
C PRO A 216 3.31 -0.88 16.54
N VAL A 217 2.16 -0.38 16.07
CA VAL A 217 1.50 -0.82 14.85
C VAL A 217 0.75 0.34 14.18
N ASP A 218 0.78 0.40 12.86
CA ASP A 218 -0.02 1.32 12.06
C ASP A 218 -1.11 0.54 11.30
N GLN A 219 -2.34 0.64 11.77
CA GLN A 219 -3.50 -0.06 11.19
C GLN A 219 -4.35 0.84 10.30
N ALA A 220 -3.87 2.02 9.94
CA ALA A 220 -4.58 2.91 9.04
C ALA A 220 -4.66 2.31 7.62
N VAL A 221 -5.82 2.49 7.00
CA VAL A 221 -6.10 2.15 5.61
C VAL A 221 -6.47 3.45 4.89
N PRO A 222 -5.48 4.25 4.45
CA PRO A 222 -5.71 5.43 3.63
C PRO A 222 -6.25 5.04 2.26
N ALA A 223 -7.14 5.88 1.71
CA ALA A 223 -7.74 5.68 0.39
C ALA A 223 -7.93 7.03 -0.33
N LEU A 224 -7.32 7.16 -1.49
CA LEU A 224 -7.53 8.24 -2.45
C LEU A 224 -8.38 7.67 -3.59
N ARG A 225 -9.65 8.06 -3.61
CA ARG A 225 -10.63 7.62 -4.61
C ARG A 225 -10.62 8.56 -5.79
N VAL A 226 -10.68 8.00 -6.99
CA VAL A 226 -10.82 8.71 -8.26
C VAL A 226 -12.22 8.47 -8.82
N GLU A 227 -12.94 9.54 -9.12
CA GLU A 227 -14.30 9.53 -9.67
C GLU A 227 -14.36 10.31 -10.99
N SER A 228 -15.34 9.94 -11.82
CA SER A 228 -15.74 10.82 -12.93
C SER A 228 -16.42 12.11 -12.40
N PRO A 229 -16.59 13.14 -13.23
CA PRO A 229 -17.37 14.33 -12.85
C PRO A 229 -18.79 14.00 -12.40
N GLU A 230 -19.38 12.92 -12.92
CA GLU A 230 -20.74 12.43 -12.59
C GLU A 230 -20.79 11.65 -11.27
N GLY A 231 -19.61 11.34 -10.65
CA GLY A 231 -19.52 10.62 -9.38
C GLY A 231 -19.35 9.12 -9.53
N GLU A 232 -19.11 8.62 -10.74
CA GLU A 232 -18.81 7.22 -10.96
C GLU A 232 -17.36 6.90 -10.54
N ALA A 233 -17.20 5.90 -9.68
CA ALA A 233 -15.89 5.50 -9.20
C ALA A 233 -15.07 4.83 -10.32
N ARG A 234 -13.90 5.39 -10.64
CA ARG A 234 -12.95 4.88 -11.66
C ARG A 234 -11.82 4.07 -11.06
N GLY A 235 -11.45 4.35 -9.81
CA GLY A 235 -10.39 3.62 -9.13
C GLY A 235 -10.11 4.15 -7.75
N VAL A 236 -9.20 3.45 -7.06
CA VAL A 236 -8.71 3.82 -5.73
C VAL A 236 -7.23 3.48 -5.59
N LEU A 237 -6.46 4.44 -5.08
CA LEU A 237 -5.14 4.20 -4.52
C LEU A 237 -5.32 4.03 -3.01
N PHE A 238 -4.94 2.88 -2.44
CA PHE A 238 -5.12 2.59 -1.03
C PHE A 238 -3.88 1.98 -0.40
N GLY A 239 -3.74 2.08 0.91
CA GLY A 239 -2.54 1.62 1.59
C GLY A 239 -2.78 0.79 2.83
N TYR A 240 -1.74 0.02 3.20
CA TYR A 240 -1.70 -0.70 4.47
C TYR A 240 -0.26 -0.99 4.89
N ALA A 241 0.05 -0.82 6.18
CA ALA A 241 1.41 -1.02 6.70
C ALA A 241 1.57 -2.44 7.26
N CYS A 242 1.89 -3.40 6.38
CA CYS A 242 2.07 -4.80 6.78
C CYS A 242 2.87 -5.57 5.72
N HIS A 243 3.76 -6.48 6.15
CA HIS A 243 4.42 -7.43 5.25
C HIS A 243 3.39 -8.26 4.49
N ASN A 244 3.61 -8.45 3.20
CA ASN A 244 2.77 -9.25 2.32
C ASN A 244 3.27 -10.71 2.32
N THR A 245 3.09 -11.40 3.44
CA THR A 245 3.77 -12.67 3.78
C THR A 245 2.87 -13.72 4.43
N CYS A 246 1.60 -13.78 4.05
CA CYS A 246 0.73 -14.91 4.42
C CYS A 246 1.24 -16.21 3.83
N LEU A 247 1.79 -16.13 2.60
CA LEU A 247 2.18 -17.28 1.78
C LEU A 247 3.67 -17.60 1.89
N GLY A 248 3.99 -18.90 1.88
CA GLY A 248 5.37 -19.40 1.87
C GLY A 248 5.62 -20.47 0.80
N PHE A 249 4.71 -20.65 -0.14
CA PHE A 249 4.73 -21.66 -1.19
C PHE A 249 5.58 -21.26 -2.41
N TYR A 250 5.57 -22.05 -3.48
CA TYR A 250 6.34 -21.85 -4.71
C TYR A 250 5.47 -21.48 -5.91
N GLU A 251 4.43 -20.67 -5.68
CA GLU A 251 3.53 -20.19 -6.74
C GLU A 251 3.52 -18.66 -6.80
N TRP A 252 3.31 -18.09 -7.99
CA TRP A 252 3.13 -16.66 -8.17
C TRP A 252 1.83 -16.20 -7.52
N CYS A 253 1.89 -15.16 -6.69
CA CYS A 253 0.71 -14.61 -6.02
C CYS A 253 0.98 -13.20 -5.47
N GLY A 254 0.01 -12.31 -5.58
CA GLY A 254 0.03 -10.98 -4.96
C GLY A 254 -0.19 -11.01 -3.44
N ASP A 255 -0.40 -12.20 -2.82
CA ASP A 255 -0.72 -12.40 -1.41
C ASP A 255 -1.98 -11.59 -1.00
N TYR A 256 -2.16 -11.19 0.27
CA TYR A 256 -3.36 -10.49 0.71
C TYR A 256 -3.60 -9.17 -0.05
N ALA A 257 -2.54 -8.47 -0.45
CA ALA A 257 -2.67 -7.21 -1.20
C ALA A 257 -3.21 -7.43 -2.62
N GLY A 258 -2.77 -8.50 -3.30
CA GLY A 258 -3.32 -8.91 -4.58
C GLY A 258 -4.80 -9.27 -4.46
N TYR A 259 -5.18 -10.05 -3.44
CA TYR A 259 -6.58 -10.39 -3.19
C TYR A 259 -7.44 -9.17 -2.83
N ALA A 260 -6.90 -8.20 -2.07
CA ALA A 260 -7.64 -6.98 -1.77
C ALA A 260 -7.97 -6.19 -3.06
N GLN A 261 -7.00 -6.06 -3.96
CA GLN A 261 -7.21 -5.42 -5.27
C GLN A 261 -8.25 -6.17 -6.09
N GLU A 262 -8.14 -7.49 -6.18
CA GLU A 262 -9.09 -8.34 -6.90
C GLU A 262 -10.53 -8.21 -6.36
N TYR A 263 -10.73 -8.23 -5.03
CA TYR A 263 -12.06 -8.04 -4.43
C TYR A 263 -12.67 -6.67 -4.71
N LEU A 264 -11.85 -5.62 -4.79
CA LEU A 264 -12.33 -4.28 -5.13
C LEU A 264 -12.73 -4.15 -6.60
N GLU A 265 -12.07 -4.89 -7.49
CA GLU A 265 -12.27 -4.84 -8.95
C GLU A 265 -13.36 -5.80 -9.47
N GLN A 266 -13.53 -6.97 -8.84
CA GLN A 266 -14.30 -8.11 -9.39
C GLN A 266 -15.76 -7.80 -9.79
N HIS A 267 -16.40 -6.79 -9.17
CA HIS A 267 -17.78 -6.42 -9.47
C HIS A 267 -17.92 -5.00 -10.04
N ARG A 268 -16.78 -4.41 -10.50
CA ARG A 268 -16.72 -3.05 -10.99
C ARG A 268 -15.95 -2.98 -12.32
N PRO A 269 -16.59 -3.30 -13.45
CA PRO A 269 -15.94 -3.19 -14.75
C PRO A 269 -15.34 -1.80 -14.96
N GLY A 270 -14.05 -1.73 -15.32
CA GLY A 270 -13.34 -0.46 -15.52
C GLY A 270 -12.84 0.23 -14.25
N PHE A 271 -13.06 -0.34 -13.06
CA PHE A 271 -12.48 0.14 -11.80
C PHE A 271 -11.09 -0.43 -11.61
N THR A 272 -10.14 0.42 -11.20
CA THR A 272 -8.76 0.01 -10.89
C THR A 272 -8.44 0.23 -9.42
N ALA A 273 -8.05 -0.82 -8.72
CA ALA A 273 -7.57 -0.75 -7.34
C ALA A 273 -6.04 -0.88 -7.31
N MET A 274 -5.36 0.05 -6.65
CA MET A 274 -3.90 0.12 -6.58
C MET A 274 -3.44 0.12 -5.13
N PHE A 275 -2.62 -0.85 -4.75
CA PHE A 275 -2.13 -1.03 -3.39
C PHE A 275 -0.77 -0.36 -3.18
N VAL A 276 -0.63 0.39 -2.07
CA VAL A 276 0.61 1.04 -1.62
C VAL A 276 1.00 0.49 -0.25
N THR A 277 2.17 -0.11 -0.15
CA THR A 277 2.67 -0.62 1.13
C THR A 277 3.13 0.53 2.02
N GLY A 278 2.61 0.57 3.25
CA GLY A 278 3.05 1.50 4.30
C GLY A 278 4.35 1.04 4.98
N CYS A 279 4.72 1.69 6.08
CA CYS A 279 5.91 1.33 6.86
C CYS A 279 5.66 0.03 7.65
N GLY A 280 5.78 -1.11 6.98
CA GLY A 280 5.47 -2.45 7.49
C GLY A 280 6.69 -3.30 7.84
N GLY A 281 7.91 -2.71 7.92
CA GLY A 281 9.17 -3.45 8.08
C GLY A 281 9.19 -4.41 9.28
N ASP A 282 8.54 -4.07 10.36
CA ASP A 282 8.42 -4.88 11.58
C ASP A 282 7.00 -5.39 11.85
N GLN A 283 6.10 -5.38 10.85
CA GLN A 283 4.72 -5.84 10.96
C GLN A 283 4.43 -7.03 10.05
N ASN A 284 3.79 -8.06 10.60
CA ASN A 284 3.29 -9.21 9.85
C ASN A 284 1.76 -9.28 9.90
N PRO A 285 1.12 -9.92 8.89
CA PRO A 285 -0.29 -10.28 9.00
C PRO A 285 -0.47 -11.33 10.12
N TYR A 286 -1.58 -11.25 10.86
CA TYR A 286 -1.92 -12.25 11.87
C TYR A 286 -3.42 -12.53 11.85
N PRO A 287 -3.86 -13.82 11.91
CA PRO A 287 -3.02 -15.04 11.87
C PRO A 287 -2.19 -15.16 10.58
N ARG A 288 -1.02 -15.76 10.69
CA ARG A 288 -0.07 -15.93 9.58
C ARG A 288 0.30 -17.39 9.44
N ARG A 289 0.10 -17.98 8.27
CA ARG A 289 0.39 -19.36 7.92
C ARG A 289 -0.50 -20.40 8.59
N SER A 290 -0.61 -21.54 7.92
CA SER A 290 -1.36 -22.70 8.36
C SER A 290 -0.87 -23.27 9.70
N GLY A 291 -1.79 -23.89 10.44
CA GLY A 291 -1.54 -24.39 11.77
C GLY A 291 -1.84 -23.42 12.92
N VAL A 292 -1.96 -22.12 12.64
CA VAL A 292 -2.45 -21.13 13.63
C VAL A 292 -3.96 -21.16 13.73
N VAL A 293 -4.66 -21.35 12.60
CA VAL A 293 -6.11 -21.51 12.53
C VAL A 293 -6.41 -22.92 12.01
N PRO A 294 -6.95 -23.84 12.82
CA PRO A 294 -7.22 -25.20 12.38
C PRO A 294 -8.15 -25.25 11.17
N GLY A 295 -7.78 -26.03 10.16
CA GLY A 295 -8.59 -26.25 8.96
C GLY A 295 -8.59 -25.10 7.93
N VAL A 296 -7.79 -24.05 8.15
CA VAL A 296 -7.63 -22.94 7.20
C VAL A 296 -6.23 -22.99 6.57
N SER A 297 -6.15 -23.01 5.26
CA SER A 297 -4.89 -22.98 4.50
C SER A 297 -4.26 -21.58 4.49
N ASP A 298 -2.97 -21.48 4.17
CA ASP A 298 -2.27 -20.21 4.01
C ASP A 298 -2.92 -19.35 2.92
N LEU A 299 -3.39 -19.98 1.83
CA LEU A 299 -4.08 -19.31 0.73
C LEU A 299 -5.40 -18.71 1.19
N GLU A 300 -6.20 -19.46 1.94
CA GLU A 300 -7.46 -18.97 2.51
C GLU A 300 -7.23 -17.84 3.52
N LEU A 301 -6.13 -17.87 4.30
CA LEU A 301 -5.75 -16.76 5.18
C LEU A 301 -5.42 -15.51 4.36
N ALA A 302 -4.64 -15.63 3.29
CA ALA A 302 -4.34 -14.51 2.41
C ALA A 302 -5.62 -13.90 1.80
N GLN A 303 -6.55 -14.74 1.35
CA GLN A 303 -7.86 -14.32 0.83
C GLN A 303 -8.71 -13.62 1.89
N GLN A 304 -8.78 -14.15 3.12
CA GLN A 304 -9.53 -13.55 4.23
C GLN A 304 -8.95 -12.18 4.63
N HIS A 305 -7.62 -12.05 4.71
CA HIS A 305 -6.96 -10.76 4.96
C HIS A 305 -7.20 -9.78 3.81
N GLY A 306 -7.10 -10.24 2.56
CA GLY A 306 -7.42 -9.44 1.39
C GLY A 306 -8.84 -8.89 1.41
N ARG A 307 -9.83 -9.74 1.73
CA ARG A 307 -11.23 -9.31 1.90
C ARG A 307 -11.41 -8.33 3.05
N SER A 308 -10.73 -8.55 4.18
CA SER A 308 -10.79 -7.64 5.34
C SER A 308 -10.25 -6.26 4.97
N LEU A 309 -9.14 -6.22 4.23
CA LEU A 309 -8.54 -4.97 3.76
C LEU A 309 -9.45 -4.28 2.73
N ALA A 310 -9.99 -5.01 1.76
CA ALA A 310 -10.95 -4.48 0.78
C ALA A 310 -12.18 -3.85 1.46
N ASN A 311 -12.75 -4.51 2.47
CA ASN A 311 -13.87 -3.95 3.25
C ASN A 311 -13.48 -2.63 3.96
N ALA A 312 -12.27 -2.53 4.50
CA ALA A 312 -11.79 -1.28 5.10
C ALA A 312 -11.63 -0.16 4.05
N VAL A 313 -11.15 -0.49 2.83
CA VAL A 313 -11.10 0.46 1.71
C VAL A 313 -12.50 0.93 1.32
N GLU A 314 -13.48 0.02 1.22
CA GLU A 314 -14.89 0.39 0.95
C GLU A 314 -15.44 1.35 2.01
N MET A 315 -15.15 1.10 3.28
CA MET A 315 -15.54 2.00 4.37
C MET A 315 -14.89 3.37 4.24
N ALA A 316 -13.59 3.43 3.90
CA ALA A 316 -12.88 4.69 3.68
C ALA A 316 -13.47 5.48 2.50
N MET A 317 -13.82 4.80 1.40
CA MET A 317 -14.42 5.44 0.22
C MET A 317 -15.86 5.94 0.45
N SER A 318 -16.58 5.36 1.42
CA SER A 318 -18.01 5.61 1.63
C SER A 318 -18.30 6.60 2.76
N ALA A 319 -17.43 6.74 3.75
CA ALA A 319 -17.67 7.46 4.99
C ALA A 319 -17.16 8.91 4.91
N ASN A 320 -18.01 9.85 4.52
CA ASN A 320 -17.74 11.29 4.52
C ASN A 320 -16.34 11.65 3.94
N PRO A 321 -16.06 11.30 2.70
CA PRO A 321 -14.75 11.56 2.11
C PRO A 321 -14.50 13.06 1.99
N ILE A 322 -13.25 13.46 2.20
CA ILE A 322 -12.78 14.85 2.02
C ILE A 322 -12.48 15.07 0.55
N GLY A 323 -13.03 16.12 -0.06
CA GLY A 323 -12.67 16.54 -1.41
C GLY A 323 -11.20 16.95 -1.48
N VAL A 324 -10.52 16.52 -2.53
CA VAL A 324 -9.11 16.85 -2.78
C VAL A 324 -9.06 17.77 -3.98
N GLU A 325 -8.71 19.03 -3.74
CA GLU A 325 -8.49 20.02 -4.78
C GLU A 325 -6.99 20.29 -4.95
N GLY A 326 -6.57 20.83 -6.11
CA GLY A 326 -5.18 21.14 -6.35
C GLY A 326 -4.67 22.35 -5.54
N PRO A 327 -3.42 22.77 -5.69
CA PRO A 327 -2.46 22.29 -6.68
C PRO A 327 -1.73 21.00 -6.29
N LEU A 328 -1.21 20.30 -7.29
CA LEU A 328 -0.30 19.18 -7.09
C LEU A 328 1.13 19.70 -6.92
N ARG A 329 1.80 19.29 -5.84
CA ARG A 329 3.21 19.61 -5.61
C ARG A 329 3.97 18.36 -5.22
N SER A 330 5.18 18.19 -5.73
CA SER A 330 6.02 17.04 -5.40
C SER A 330 7.48 17.46 -5.23
N ALA A 331 8.15 16.89 -4.24
CA ALA A 331 9.58 17.05 -4.02
C ALA A 331 10.21 15.67 -3.75
N TYR A 332 11.36 15.42 -4.37
CA TYR A 332 12.11 14.18 -4.25
C TYR A 332 13.59 14.48 -4.07
N GLU A 333 14.21 13.89 -3.09
CA GLU A 333 15.67 13.90 -2.91
C GLU A 333 16.17 12.58 -2.36
N GLU A 334 17.44 12.30 -2.62
CA GLU A 334 18.15 11.19 -2.03
C GLU A 334 19.08 11.70 -0.92
N VAL A 335 19.02 11.08 0.27
CA VAL A 335 19.94 11.37 1.37
C VAL A 335 20.99 10.27 1.48
N SER A 336 22.20 10.65 1.86
CA SER A 336 23.31 9.73 2.05
C SER A 336 23.21 9.07 3.42
N LEU A 337 22.95 7.75 3.47
CA LEU A 337 22.93 6.96 4.69
C LEU A 337 24.20 6.12 4.79
N ALA A 338 24.99 6.37 5.84
CA ALA A 338 26.20 5.63 6.12
C ALA A 338 25.91 4.27 6.79
N TYR A 339 26.84 3.33 6.65
CA TYR A 339 26.86 2.09 7.41
C TYR A 339 27.83 2.21 8.59
N GLU A 340 27.70 1.37 9.62
CA GLU A 340 28.63 1.29 10.74
C GLU A 340 30.05 0.94 10.26
N LYS A 341 30.14 0.06 9.23
CA LYS A 341 31.40 -0.30 8.57
C LYS A 341 31.75 0.79 7.55
N ALA A 342 32.80 1.56 7.84
CA ALA A 342 33.23 2.69 7.01
C ALA A 342 33.67 2.28 5.59
N GLU A 343 34.07 1.03 5.38
CA GLU A 343 34.49 0.50 4.08
C GLU A 343 33.30 0.30 3.13
N ARG A 344 32.09 0.20 3.68
CA ARG A 344 30.87 0.09 2.89
C ARG A 344 30.47 1.49 2.40
N PRO A 345 30.34 1.72 1.08
CA PRO A 345 29.96 3.02 0.57
C PRO A 345 28.57 3.41 1.08
N PRO A 346 28.32 4.70 1.38
CA PRO A 346 27.01 5.15 1.80
C PRO A 346 25.93 4.82 0.75
N HIS A 347 24.74 4.57 1.23
CA HIS A 347 23.57 4.33 0.39
C HIS A 347 22.81 5.62 0.11
N SER A 348 22.48 5.83 -1.16
CA SER A 348 21.64 6.95 -1.59
C SER A 348 20.17 6.57 -1.36
N TYR A 349 19.55 7.10 -0.32
CA TYR A 349 18.23 6.73 0.15
C TYR A 349 17.17 7.74 -0.28
N PRO A 350 16.10 7.33 -1.01
CA PRO A 350 15.10 8.24 -1.51
C PRO A 350 14.09 8.67 -0.43
N VAL A 351 13.78 9.96 -0.43
CA VAL A 351 12.67 10.57 0.32
C VAL A 351 11.85 11.39 -0.65
N GLN A 352 10.54 11.21 -0.67
CA GLN A 352 9.63 11.98 -1.53
C GLN A 352 8.43 12.46 -0.72
N VAL A 353 7.99 13.69 -1.00
CA VAL A 353 6.75 14.25 -0.45
C VAL A 353 5.89 14.73 -1.61
N ILE A 354 4.63 14.31 -1.61
CA ILE A 354 3.63 14.71 -2.61
C ILE A 354 2.47 15.34 -1.87
N LYS A 355 2.10 16.57 -2.23
CA LYS A 355 0.92 17.27 -1.70
C LYS A 355 -0.18 17.29 -2.75
N PHE A 356 -1.35 16.79 -2.38
CA PHE A 356 -2.58 16.88 -3.16
C PHE A 356 -3.41 18.01 -2.54
N GLY A 357 -3.14 19.24 -3.00
CA GLY A 357 -3.67 20.45 -2.39
C GLY A 357 -3.34 20.56 -0.91
N ASP A 358 -4.30 21.05 -0.15
CA ASP A 358 -4.23 21.15 1.30
C ASP A 358 -4.95 19.99 2.02
N ALA A 359 -5.46 19.01 1.25
CA ALA A 359 -6.23 17.91 1.80
C ALA A 359 -5.37 16.69 2.20
N LEU A 360 -4.32 16.38 1.44
CA LEU A 360 -3.54 15.16 1.65
C LEU A 360 -2.04 15.40 1.36
N THR A 361 -1.20 15.00 2.31
CA THR A 361 0.25 14.85 2.15
C THR A 361 0.62 13.37 2.15
N LEU A 362 1.20 12.89 1.04
CA LEU A 362 1.76 11.54 0.92
C LEU A 362 3.29 11.65 1.05
N VAL A 363 3.83 11.07 2.11
CA VAL A 363 5.28 10.90 2.32
C VAL A 363 5.67 9.50 1.89
N THR A 364 6.71 9.36 1.07
CA THR A 364 7.18 8.04 0.62
C THR A 364 8.64 7.82 0.99
N LEU A 365 8.91 6.66 1.55
CA LEU A 365 10.20 6.23 2.05
C LEU A 365 10.65 4.95 1.35
N GLY A 366 11.93 4.82 1.11
CA GLY A 366 12.51 3.65 0.45
C GLY A 366 12.56 2.41 1.34
N SER A 367 12.63 1.24 0.70
CA SER A 367 12.98 -0.02 1.36
C SER A 367 12.01 -0.46 2.48
N GLU A 368 12.42 -1.44 3.30
CA GLU A 368 11.59 -2.06 4.35
C GLU A 368 11.62 -1.22 5.64
N VAL A 369 11.03 -0.04 5.56
CA VAL A 369 10.95 0.93 6.67
C VAL A 369 10.06 0.39 7.78
N VAL A 370 10.52 0.50 9.04
CA VAL A 370 9.77 0.09 10.23
C VAL A 370 8.67 1.09 10.59
N VAL A 371 7.69 0.65 11.37
CA VAL A 371 6.47 1.41 11.70
C VAL A 371 6.73 2.73 12.43
N ASP A 372 7.80 2.82 13.20
CA ASP A 372 8.14 4.02 13.98
C ASP A 372 8.18 5.29 13.10
N TYR A 373 8.69 5.18 11.87
CA TYR A 373 8.72 6.30 10.92
C TYR A 373 7.32 6.81 10.58
N SER A 374 6.38 5.90 10.29
CA SER A 374 5.00 6.29 10.00
C SER A 374 4.35 7.01 11.18
N LEU A 375 4.48 6.43 12.38
CA LEU A 375 3.89 6.99 13.59
C LEU A 375 4.50 8.36 13.95
N ARG A 376 5.82 8.50 13.80
CA ARG A 376 6.55 9.74 14.04
C ARG A 376 6.15 10.83 13.05
N ILE A 377 6.24 10.55 11.75
CA ILE A 377 5.95 11.53 10.69
C ILE A 377 4.48 11.98 10.76
N LYS A 378 3.54 11.06 10.95
CA LYS A 378 2.12 11.40 11.12
C LYS A 378 1.88 12.32 12.32
N ARG A 379 2.59 12.12 13.42
CA ARG A 379 2.50 12.97 14.61
C ARG A 379 3.13 14.34 14.37
N GLU A 380 4.30 14.39 13.73
CA GLU A 380 5.07 15.62 13.53
C GLU A 380 4.51 16.52 12.41
N LEU A 381 3.87 15.93 11.38
CA LEU A 381 3.17 16.66 10.32
C LEU A 381 1.66 16.79 10.59
N ALA A 382 1.19 16.46 11.81
CA ALA A 382 -0.23 16.57 12.15
C ALA A 382 -0.75 18.00 11.93
N GLY A 383 -1.82 18.11 11.18
CA GLY A 383 -2.43 19.39 10.79
C GLY A 383 -3.80 19.19 10.15
N PRO A 384 -4.31 20.19 9.40
CA PRO A 384 -5.58 20.08 8.69
C PRO A 384 -5.56 19.02 7.58
N ALA A 385 -4.39 18.83 6.92
CA ALA A 385 -4.20 17.83 5.89
C ALA A 385 -4.09 16.43 6.48
N GLY A 386 -4.64 15.43 5.78
CA GLY A 386 -4.34 14.03 6.05
C GLY A 386 -2.87 13.72 5.76
N VAL A 387 -2.25 12.88 6.59
CA VAL A 387 -0.87 12.43 6.37
C VAL A 387 -0.85 10.93 6.12
N TRP A 388 -0.40 10.56 4.92
CA TRP A 388 -0.19 9.17 4.53
C TRP A 388 1.30 8.90 4.40
N VAL A 389 1.83 7.89 5.08
CA VAL A 389 3.25 7.51 5.00
C VAL A 389 3.36 6.13 4.37
N ALA A 390 4.04 6.04 3.23
CA ALA A 390 4.32 4.81 2.50
C ALA A 390 5.80 4.41 2.70
N GLY A 391 6.05 3.11 2.85
CA GLY A 391 7.38 2.50 2.73
C GLY A 391 7.57 1.89 1.34
N TYR A 392 8.58 1.04 1.17
CA TYR A 392 8.80 0.21 -0.02
C TYR A 392 8.76 0.96 -1.36
N SER A 393 9.10 2.25 -1.31
CA SER A 393 8.97 3.17 -2.43
C SER A 393 10.33 3.53 -3.00
N ASN A 394 10.47 3.49 -4.32
CA ASN A 394 11.63 4.00 -5.06
C ASN A 394 13.00 3.36 -4.74
N ASP A 395 13.08 2.41 -3.81
CA ASP A 395 14.31 1.70 -3.40
C ASP A 395 14.03 0.30 -2.85
N TYR A 396 15.03 -0.58 -2.91
CA TYR A 396 14.98 -1.91 -2.32
C TYR A 396 16.36 -2.31 -1.79
N SER A 397 16.70 -1.86 -0.58
CA SER A 397 18.02 -2.08 0.07
C SER A 397 17.96 -2.88 1.38
N GLY A 398 16.77 -3.34 1.80
CA GLY A 398 16.53 -4.08 3.04
C GLY A 398 15.90 -3.22 4.13
N TYR A 399 16.09 -3.60 5.39
CA TYR A 399 15.42 -2.93 6.52
C TYR A 399 16.01 -1.57 6.84
N ILE A 400 15.11 -0.62 7.16
CA ILE A 400 15.44 0.72 7.66
C ILE A 400 14.91 0.83 9.09
N PRO A 401 15.77 0.54 10.10
CA PRO A 401 15.40 0.59 11.51
C PRO A 401 15.26 2.02 12.02
N SER A 402 14.41 2.21 13.02
CA SER A 402 14.39 3.40 13.87
C SER A 402 15.56 3.38 14.87
N GLU A 403 15.81 4.51 15.53
CA GLU A 403 16.81 4.59 16.59
C GLU A 403 16.50 3.61 17.72
N ARG A 404 15.22 3.50 18.13
CA ARG A 404 14.75 2.51 19.09
C ARG A 404 15.12 1.08 18.67
N ILE A 405 14.86 0.72 17.42
CA ILE A 405 15.17 -0.62 16.91
C ILE A 405 16.68 -0.87 16.81
N GLN A 406 17.47 0.16 16.47
CA GLN A 406 18.93 0.05 16.51
C GLN A 406 19.47 -0.20 17.94
N GLU A 407 18.82 0.36 18.96
CA GLU A 407 19.17 0.13 20.38
C GLU A 407 18.75 -1.26 20.85
N GLU A 408 17.54 -1.69 20.51
CA GLU A 408 17.01 -3.01 20.84
C GLU A 408 17.73 -4.15 20.10
N GLY A 409 18.32 -3.87 18.92
CA GLY A 409 18.92 -4.88 18.05
C GLY A 409 17.87 -5.76 17.36
N GLY A 410 18.26 -6.99 17.01
CA GLY A 410 17.38 -7.98 16.36
C GLY A 410 17.41 -7.88 14.83
N TYR A 411 16.40 -8.52 14.18
CA TYR A 411 16.43 -8.80 12.75
C TYR A 411 16.44 -7.54 11.89
N GLU A 412 15.60 -6.56 12.19
CA GLU A 412 15.49 -5.33 11.41
C GLU A 412 16.70 -4.41 11.58
N ALA A 413 17.46 -4.54 12.70
CA ALA A 413 18.69 -3.78 12.94
C ALA A 413 19.91 -4.40 12.26
N ALA A 414 19.84 -5.66 11.78
CA ALA A 414 20.99 -6.40 11.28
C ALA A 414 21.60 -5.86 9.96
N THR A 415 20.97 -4.87 9.32
CA THR A 415 21.47 -4.21 8.11
C THR A 415 22.78 -3.46 8.34
N GLY A 416 23.09 -3.07 9.59
CA GLY A 416 24.32 -2.41 10.00
C GLY A 416 24.41 -0.95 9.58
N TRP A 417 23.31 -0.24 9.61
CA TRP A 417 23.27 1.22 9.42
C TRP A 417 23.96 1.97 10.56
N ALA A 418 24.63 3.05 10.24
CA ALA A 418 25.16 3.98 11.23
C ALA A 418 24.02 4.57 12.09
N ARG A 419 24.35 5.07 13.27
CA ARG A 419 23.39 5.76 14.13
C ARG A 419 22.82 7.00 13.48
N ARG A 420 21.65 7.44 13.93
CA ARG A 420 20.95 8.66 13.51
C ARG A 420 20.40 8.66 12.07
N ILE A 421 20.27 7.50 11.42
CA ILE A 421 19.64 7.46 10.09
C ILE A 421 18.17 7.92 10.16
N GLU A 422 17.47 7.66 11.26
CA GLU A 422 16.10 8.14 11.48
C GLU A 422 16.03 9.67 11.44
N GLU A 423 16.91 10.38 12.14
CA GLU A 423 16.96 11.84 12.14
C GLU A 423 17.29 12.42 10.77
N ILE A 424 18.18 11.77 10.01
CA ILE A 424 18.50 12.18 8.64
C ILE A 424 17.27 12.05 7.73
N ILE A 425 16.57 10.93 7.80
CA ILE A 425 15.40 10.65 6.95
C ILE A 425 14.24 11.58 7.32
N VAL A 426 13.88 11.65 8.62
CA VAL A 426 12.77 12.49 9.10
C VAL A 426 13.07 13.97 8.88
N GLY A 427 14.30 14.40 9.13
CA GLY A 427 14.74 15.78 8.83
C GLY A 427 14.57 16.14 7.35
N LYS A 428 14.87 15.19 6.43
CA LYS A 428 14.64 15.40 5.00
C LYS A 428 13.14 15.46 4.67
N VAL A 429 12.30 14.66 5.31
CA VAL A 429 10.85 14.75 5.15
C VAL A 429 10.35 16.16 5.51
N HIS A 430 10.77 16.71 6.66
CA HIS A 430 10.40 18.07 7.07
C HIS A 430 10.89 19.15 6.09
N GLU A 431 12.13 19.01 5.63
CA GLU A 431 12.70 19.93 4.64
C GLU A 431 11.89 19.93 3.34
N LEU A 432 11.58 18.73 2.78
CA LEU A 432 10.81 18.61 1.55
C LEU A 432 9.37 19.10 1.75
N HIS A 433 8.75 18.77 2.89
CA HIS A 433 7.41 19.24 3.20
C HIS A 433 7.34 20.76 3.27
N GLY A 434 8.26 21.41 4.01
CA GLY A 434 8.30 22.87 4.14
C GLY A 434 8.56 23.61 2.81
N ARG A 435 9.26 22.98 1.85
CA ARG A 435 9.45 23.57 0.51
C ARG A 435 8.17 23.54 -0.34
N LEU A 436 7.21 22.72 0.02
CA LEU A 436 5.94 22.58 -0.71
C LEU A 436 4.78 23.36 -0.07
N GLU A 437 5.02 24.01 1.05
CA GLU A 437 4.08 24.96 1.65
C GLU A 437 4.12 26.32 0.94
#